data_ee8bee1239d8217779848ae37b4530c8
#
_entry.id   ee8bee1239d8217779848ae37b4530c8
#
_cell.length_a   1.000
_cell.length_b   1.000
_cell.length_c   1.000
_cell.angle_alpha   90.00
_cell.angle_beta   90.00
_cell.angle_gamma   90.00
#
_symmetry.space_group_name_H-M   'P 1'
#
loop_
_entity.id
_entity.type
_entity.pdbx_description
1 polymer ?
#
loop_
_entity_poly.entity_id
_entity_poly.type
_entity_poly.pdbx_seq_one_letter_code
_entity_poly.pdbx_strand_id
1 'polypeptide(L)' 'MKKRDLEKALRRIGWAFLRHGKRHDIWTDGDREEAIPRHNEINEKLARAILRRAERRI' A
#
# COMPACT_ATOMS: atom_id res chain seq x y z
N MET A 1 9.19 6.17 -5.70
CA MET A 1 8.90 4.72 -5.89
C MET A 1 7.74 4.55 -6.85
N LYS A 2 7.85 3.65 -7.77
CA LYS A 2 6.75 3.37 -8.69
C LYS A 2 5.63 2.64 -7.96
N LYS A 3 4.40 2.98 -8.30
CA LYS A 3 3.22 2.38 -7.69
C LYS A 3 3.27 0.85 -7.78
N ARG A 4 3.64 0.31 -8.96
CA ARG A 4 3.71 -1.14 -9.14
C ARG A 4 4.74 -1.79 -8.22
N ASP A 5 5.83 -1.09 -7.92
CA ASP A 5 6.86 -1.60 -7.01
C ASP A 5 6.37 -1.61 -5.57
N LEU A 6 5.63 -0.58 -5.18
CA LEU A 6 5.01 -0.54 -3.85
C LEU A 6 3.99 -1.66 -3.70
N GLU A 7 3.15 -1.85 -4.71
CA GLU A 7 2.15 -2.92 -4.70
C GLU A 7 2.81 -4.30 -4.61
N LYS A 8 3.89 -4.49 -5.35
CA LYS A 8 4.65 -5.74 -5.31
C LYS A 8 5.20 -6.00 -3.91
N ALA A 9 5.75 -4.98 -3.28
CA ALA A 9 6.27 -5.10 -1.92
C ALA A 9 5.15 -5.41 -0.93
N LEU A 10 3.98 -4.79 -1.09
CA LEU A 10 2.83 -5.06 -0.23
C LEU A 10 2.37 -6.52 -0.37
N ARG A 11 2.29 -7.03 -1.61
CA ARG A 11 1.91 -8.43 -1.82
C ARG A 11 2.86 -9.40 -1.15
N ARG A 12 4.14 -9.06 -1.13
CA ARG A 12 5.15 -9.90 -0.49
C ARG A 12 4.92 -10.10 0.99
N ILE A 13 4.35 -9.11 1.65
CA ILE A 13 4.10 -9.16 3.09
C ILE A 13 2.66 -9.48 3.41
N GLY A 14 1.91 -10.00 2.44
CA GLY A 14 0.56 -10.52 2.67
C GLY A 14 -0.57 -9.52 2.47
N TRP A 15 -0.28 -8.37 1.89
CA TRP A 15 -1.33 -7.40 1.58
C TRP A 15 -1.87 -7.63 0.18
N ALA A 16 -3.13 -7.30 -0.03
CA ALA A 16 -3.80 -7.45 -1.31
C ALA A 16 -4.71 -6.27 -1.58
N PHE A 17 -4.96 -6.03 -2.85
CA PHE A 17 -5.92 -5.01 -3.26
C PHE A 17 -7.32 -5.41 -2.79
N LEU A 18 -8.02 -4.47 -2.15
CA LEU A 18 -9.37 -4.71 -1.64
C LEU A 18 -10.43 -4.05 -2.53
N ARG A 19 -10.30 -2.75 -2.76
CA ARG A 19 -11.28 -2.02 -3.55
C ARG A 19 -10.74 -0.66 -3.98
N HIS A 20 -11.40 -0.06 -4.96
CA HIS A 20 -11.14 1.33 -5.32
C HIS A 20 -11.88 2.24 -4.34
N GLY A 21 -11.12 3.09 -3.65
CA GLY A 21 -11.69 4.19 -2.90
C GLY A 21 -11.91 5.40 -3.81
N LYS A 22 -12.33 6.49 -3.23
CA LYS A 22 -12.68 7.69 -3.98
C LYS A 22 -11.47 8.26 -4.75
N ARG A 23 -10.32 8.32 -4.13
CA ARG A 23 -9.08 8.86 -4.73
C ARG A 23 -7.89 7.94 -4.55
N HIS A 24 -8.07 6.84 -3.86
CA HIS A 24 -7.01 5.91 -3.51
C HIS A 24 -7.49 4.50 -3.69
N ASP A 25 -6.56 3.61 -3.93
CA ASP A 25 -6.84 2.19 -3.87
C ASP A 25 -6.68 1.75 -2.42
N ILE A 26 -7.61 0.93 -1.96
CA ILE A 26 -7.56 0.41 -0.60
C ILE A 26 -6.98 -0.99 -0.63
N TRP A 27 -5.93 -1.20 0.13
CA TRP A 27 -5.27 -2.50 0.28
C TRP A 27 -5.45 -2.98 1.70
N THR A 28 -5.42 -4.29 1.89
CA THR A 28 -5.66 -4.89 3.19
C THR A 28 -4.80 -6.12 3.43
N ASP A 29 -4.55 -6.42 4.70
CA ASP A 29 -3.96 -7.69 5.14
C ASP A 29 -5.01 -8.62 5.75
N GLY A 30 -6.27 -8.21 5.71
CA GLY A 30 -7.38 -8.93 6.34
C GLY A 30 -7.89 -8.25 7.60
N ASP A 31 -7.02 -7.53 8.31
CA ASP A 31 -7.37 -6.82 9.54
C ASP A 31 -7.31 -5.31 9.38
N ARG A 32 -6.28 -4.84 8.68
CA ARG A 32 -6.01 -3.42 8.52
C ARG A 32 -6.20 -3.00 7.09
N GLU A 33 -6.37 -1.71 6.87
CA GLU A 33 -6.48 -1.13 5.54
C GLU A 33 -5.50 0.02 5.40
N GLU A 34 -4.95 0.17 4.19
CA GLU A 34 -4.10 1.29 3.83
C GLU A 34 -4.59 1.88 2.52
N ALA A 35 -4.60 3.21 2.45
CA ALA A 35 -4.96 3.93 1.24
C ALA A 35 -3.69 4.17 0.42
N ILE A 36 -3.67 3.66 -0.80
CA ILE A 36 -2.52 3.77 -1.69
C ILE A 36 -2.87 4.74 -2.81
N PRO A 37 -2.09 5.81 -3.02
CA PRO A 37 -2.37 6.76 -4.11
C PRO A 37 -2.33 6.08 -5.46
N ARG A 38 -3.17 6.56 -6.40
CA ARG A 38 -3.24 6.00 -7.75
C ARG A 38 -2.21 6.58 -8.70
N HIS A 39 -1.30 7.41 -8.22
CA HIS A 39 -0.24 7.98 -9.05
C HIS A 39 0.77 6.90 -9.44
N ASN A 40 1.26 6.96 -10.67
CA ASN A 40 2.30 6.04 -11.13
C ASN A 40 3.60 6.17 -10.36
N GLU A 41 3.91 7.37 -9.92
CA GLU A 41 5.05 7.64 -9.05
C GLU A 41 4.54 8.08 -7.68
N ILE A 42 4.99 7.41 -6.65
CA ILE A 42 4.62 7.72 -5.28
C ILE A 42 5.82 8.32 -4.57
N ASN A 43 5.61 9.41 -3.86
CA ASN A 43 6.65 10.05 -3.08
C ASN A 43 7.36 9.00 -2.22
N GLU A 44 8.69 9.03 -2.23
CA GLU A 44 9.51 8.02 -1.57
C GLU A 44 9.21 7.94 -0.06
N LYS A 45 9.07 9.08 0.58
CA LYS A 45 8.77 9.12 2.02
C LYS A 45 7.41 8.51 2.32
N LEU A 46 6.43 8.80 1.48
CA LEU A 46 5.09 8.26 1.63
C LEU A 46 5.09 6.75 1.42
N ALA A 47 5.76 6.27 0.37
CA ALA A 47 5.86 4.86 0.07
C ALA A 47 6.50 4.09 1.23
N ARG A 48 7.59 4.63 1.78
CA ARG A 48 8.27 4.00 2.92
C ARG A 48 7.40 4.00 4.16
N ALA A 49 6.65 5.07 4.40
CA ALA A 49 5.75 5.14 5.55
C ALA A 49 4.64 4.10 5.43
N ILE A 50 4.08 3.93 4.22
CA ILE A 50 3.06 2.92 3.96
C ILE A 50 3.62 1.52 4.25
N LEU A 51 4.79 1.20 3.70
CA LEU A 51 5.41 -0.11 3.92
C LEU A 51 5.74 -0.34 5.38
N ARG A 52 6.22 0.67 6.08
CA ARG A 52 6.54 0.55 7.52
C ARG A 52 5.29 0.22 8.32
N ARG A 53 4.17 0.88 8.04
CA ARG A 53 2.90 0.59 8.72
C ARG A 53 2.39 -0.80 8.35
N ALA A 54 2.49 -1.15 7.08
CA ALA A 54 2.03 -2.45 6.59
C ALA A 54 2.82 -3.61 7.20
N GLU A 55 4.12 -3.42 7.42
CA GLU A 55 4.97 -4.44 8.00
C GLU A 55 4.78 -4.62 9.50
N ARG A 56 4.17 -3.63 10.16
CA ARG A 56 3.99 -3.69 11.61
C ARG A 56 3.08 -4.85 11.99
N ARG A 57 3.59 -5.67 12.88
CA ARG A 57 2.82 -6.70 13.55
C ARG A 57 2.86 -6.41 15.04
N ILE A 58 1.73 -6.44 15.66
CA ILE A 58 1.59 -6.21 17.10
C ILE A 58 1.49 -7.53 17.81
#